data_2936503a8ac52132c500909aaf5de6d3
#
_entry.id   2936503a8ac52132c500909aaf5de6d3
#
_cell.length_a   1.000
_cell.length_b   1.000
_cell.length_c   1.000
_cell.angle_alpha   90.00
_cell.angle_beta   90.00
_cell.angle_gamma   90.00
#
_symmetry.space_group_name_H-M   'P 1'
#
loop_
_entity.id
_entity.type
_entity.pdbx_description
1 polymer ?
#
loop_
_entity_poly.entity_id
_entity_poly.type
_entity_poly.pdbx_seq_one_letter_code
_entity_poly.pdbx_strand_id
1 'polypeptide(L)'
;MENNKLVQSSYSKEEVTILLQDVQGKVPVLDTKEREKLNQSGVHYSEMLPVEYAPSDEYLKLYKETLASQGKETAQAVVNLASKILKEKSLDNIVLVSLARAGTPVGILLKRYFDKYADKNHKHDIPHYTISIIRGKGFDKAAINYILENHPASSIVFVDGWVGKGAINRVLAEAVHELGVEGLSPELAVLSDPASETELYGTRNDFLIPSACLNSTVSGLISRTVHLPTMSDEEFHGAVYYKENEAHDLSNDFLDEIESYFSSLSVTEEPFFNTMN
;
A
#
# COMPACT_ATOMS: atom_id res chain seq x y z
N MET A 1 -19.88 11.84 -11.10
CA MET A 1 -19.08 11.61 -9.86
C MET A 1 -19.77 12.06 -8.56
N GLU A 2 -21.06 12.34 -8.55
CA GLU A 2 -21.76 12.85 -7.35
C GLU A 2 -22.23 11.79 -6.34
N ASN A 3 -22.00 10.49 -6.56
CA ASN A 3 -22.54 9.44 -5.68
C ASN A 3 -21.53 8.55 -4.95
N ASN A 4 -20.22 8.75 -5.13
CA ASN A 4 -19.23 7.90 -4.47
C ASN A 4 -18.65 8.63 -3.24
N LYS A 5 -19.31 8.47 -2.09
CA LYS A 5 -18.71 8.88 -0.83
C LYS A 5 -17.45 8.05 -0.59
N LEU A 6 -16.27 8.69 -0.60
CA LEU A 6 -15.01 8.03 -0.29
C LEU A 6 -15.00 7.51 1.15
N VAL A 7 -14.36 6.37 1.35
CA VAL A 7 -14.18 5.79 2.68
C VAL A 7 -13.33 6.73 3.54
N GLN A 8 -13.67 6.82 4.82
CA GLN A 8 -12.85 7.51 5.82
C GLN A 8 -11.56 6.73 6.10
N SER A 9 -10.55 7.44 6.61
CA SER A 9 -9.33 6.86 7.12
C SER A 9 -8.79 7.70 8.26
N SER A 10 -7.96 7.14 9.11
CA SER A 10 -7.22 7.88 10.12
C SER A 10 -5.96 8.57 9.57
N TYR A 11 -5.56 8.28 8.34
CA TYR A 11 -4.51 9.03 7.66
C TYR A 11 -5.00 10.43 7.24
N SER A 12 -4.09 11.41 7.27
CA SER A 12 -4.37 12.75 6.76
C SER A 12 -4.61 12.74 5.24
N LYS A 13 -5.56 13.55 4.80
CA LYS A 13 -5.82 13.77 3.36
C LYS A 13 -4.66 14.47 2.65
N GLU A 14 -3.78 15.13 3.39
CA GLU A 14 -2.55 15.72 2.86
C GLU A 14 -1.48 14.66 2.55
N GLU A 15 -1.57 13.49 3.21
CA GLU A 15 -0.62 12.39 3.03
C GLU A 15 -1.07 11.39 1.97
N VAL A 16 -2.39 11.18 1.85
CA VAL A 16 -2.93 10.23 0.89
C VAL A 16 -4.39 10.51 0.53
N THR A 17 -4.72 10.42 -0.74
CA THR A 17 -6.10 10.36 -1.24
C THR A 17 -6.48 8.89 -1.44
N ILE A 18 -7.45 8.40 -0.65
CA ILE A 18 -7.90 7.01 -0.73
C ILE A 18 -9.05 6.92 -1.73
N LEU A 19 -8.78 6.38 -2.92
CA LEU A 19 -9.77 6.19 -3.98
C LEU A 19 -10.52 4.87 -3.80
N LEU A 20 -11.26 4.78 -2.72
CA LEU A 20 -12.14 3.66 -2.38
C LEU A 20 -13.49 4.21 -1.93
N GLN A 21 -14.59 3.62 -2.37
CA GLN A 21 -15.90 4.04 -1.91
C GLN A 21 -16.26 3.42 -0.56
N ASP A 22 -17.04 4.16 0.24
CA ASP A 22 -17.60 3.68 1.50
C ASP A 22 -18.72 2.68 1.24
N VAL A 23 -18.48 1.42 1.62
CA VAL A 23 -19.46 0.32 1.50
C VAL A 23 -19.97 -0.18 2.84
N GLN A 24 -19.90 0.67 3.88
CA GLN A 24 -20.41 0.32 5.20
C GLN A 24 -21.86 -0.16 5.13
N GLY A 25 -22.12 -1.34 5.69
CA GLY A 25 -23.43 -1.98 5.69
C GLY A 25 -23.87 -2.60 4.35
N LYS A 26 -23.06 -2.51 3.29
CA LYS A 26 -23.36 -3.11 1.98
C LYS A 26 -22.62 -4.44 1.74
N VAL A 27 -21.55 -4.68 2.47
CA VAL A 27 -20.69 -5.86 2.35
C VAL A 27 -20.90 -6.80 3.54
N PRO A 28 -21.06 -8.12 3.32
CA PRO A 28 -21.17 -9.08 4.40
C PRO A 28 -19.84 -9.20 5.16
N VAL A 29 -19.89 -9.08 6.48
CA VAL A 29 -18.77 -9.31 7.39
C VAL A 29 -18.97 -10.66 8.05
N LEU A 30 -18.09 -11.62 7.79
CA LEU A 30 -18.29 -13.02 8.08
C LEU A 30 -17.10 -13.62 8.85
N ASP A 31 -17.37 -14.59 9.69
CA ASP A 31 -16.33 -15.37 10.33
C ASP A 31 -15.57 -16.27 9.34
N THR A 32 -14.49 -16.90 9.81
CA THR A 32 -13.64 -17.75 8.96
C THR A 32 -14.41 -18.93 8.36
N LYS A 33 -15.28 -19.59 9.12
CA LYS A 33 -16.03 -20.77 8.65
C LYS A 33 -17.05 -20.41 7.58
N GLU A 34 -17.76 -19.30 7.79
CA GLU A 34 -18.74 -18.81 6.83
C GLU A 34 -18.07 -18.39 5.52
N ARG A 35 -16.93 -17.71 5.61
CA ARG A 35 -16.13 -17.29 4.43
C ARG A 35 -15.59 -18.50 3.66
N GLU A 36 -15.06 -19.52 4.34
CA GLU A 36 -14.60 -20.75 3.69
C GLU A 36 -15.73 -21.45 2.94
N LYS A 37 -16.92 -21.55 3.55
CA LYS A 37 -18.10 -22.14 2.92
C LYS A 37 -18.51 -21.39 1.65
N LEU A 38 -18.52 -20.06 1.68
CA LEU A 38 -18.85 -19.24 0.52
C LEU A 38 -17.79 -19.35 -0.58
N ASN A 39 -16.50 -19.32 -0.21
CA ASN A 39 -15.42 -19.51 -1.20
C ASN A 39 -15.53 -20.89 -1.89
N GLN A 40 -15.86 -21.96 -1.15
CA GLN A 40 -16.08 -23.29 -1.71
C GLN A 40 -17.30 -23.35 -2.62
N SER A 41 -18.30 -22.47 -2.42
CA SER A 41 -19.48 -22.35 -3.31
C SER A 41 -19.24 -21.43 -4.53
N GLY A 42 -18.03 -20.88 -4.69
CA GLY A 42 -17.65 -20.06 -5.83
C GLY A 42 -17.80 -18.55 -5.64
N VAL A 43 -18.16 -18.08 -4.43
CA VAL A 43 -18.19 -16.64 -4.12
C VAL A 43 -16.75 -16.14 -4.00
N HIS A 44 -16.42 -15.06 -4.72
CA HIS A 44 -15.05 -14.51 -4.68
C HIS A 44 -14.73 -13.85 -3.33
N TYR A 45 -13.50 -13.99 -2.86
CA TYR A 45 -13.07 -13.45 -1.55
C TYR A 45 -13.25 -11.93 -1.43
N SER A 46 -13.26 -11.19 -2.55
CA SER A 46 -13.48 -9.75 -2.58
C SER A 46 -14.95 -9.33 -2.42
N GLU A 47 -15.86 -10.26 -2.28
CA GLU A 47 -17.30 -9.98 -2.11
C GLU A 47 -17.72 -10.04 -0.64
N MET A 48 -16.79 -10.26 0.26
CA MET A 48 -17.00 -10.37 1.70
C MET A 48 -15.79 -9.86 2.50
N LEU A 49 -16.01 -9.45 3.74
CA LEU A 49 -14.96 -9.04 4.67
C LEU A 49 -14.82 -10.06 5.81
N PRO A 50 -13.58 -10.28 6.32
CA PRO A 50 -13.40 -10.93 7.60
C PRO A 50 -13.85 -10.02 8.74
N VAL A 51 -14.25 -10.62 9.86
CA VAL A 51 -14.33 -9.88 11.12
C VAL A 51 -12.91 -9.47 11.51
N GLU A 52 -12.67 -8.17 11.72
CA GLU A 52 -11.39 -7.66 12.24
C GLU A 52 -11.59 -7.19 13.69
N TYR A 53 -10.93 -7.86 14.61
CA TYR A 53 -10.97 -7.52 16.03
C TYR A 53 -9.88 -6.53 16.39
N ALA A 54 -10.07 -5.78 17.48
CA ALA A 54 -8.98 -5.05 18.11
C ALA A 54 -7.84 -6.02 18.45
N PRO A 55 -6.56 -5.62 18.27
CA PRO A 55 -5.43 -6.48 18.56
C PRO A 55 -5.41 -6.89 20.03
N SER A 56 -5.09 -8.17 20.30
CA SER A 56 -4.83 -8.63 21.67
C SER A 56 -3.53 -8.03 22.22
N ASP A 57 -3.37 -8.04 23.53
CA ASP A 57 -2.14 -7.59 24.20
C ASP A 57 -0.89 -8.31 23.66
N GLU A 58 -1.02 -9.59 23.29
CA GLU A 58 0.07 -10.39 22.72
C GLU A 58 0.48 -9.85 21.32
N TYR A 59 -0.49 -9.53 20.47
CA TYR A 59 -0.23 -8.94 19.16
C TYR A 59 0.33 -7.52 19.26
N LEU A 60 -0.16 -6.72 20.21
CA LEU A 60 0.38 -5.39 20.49
C LEU A 60 1.83 -5.47 20.99
N LYS A 61 2.13 -6.46 21.83
CA LYS A 61 3.51 -6.71 22.28
C LYS A 61 4.42 -7.10 21.11
N LEU A 62 3.98 -8.06 20.28
CA LEU A 62 4.72 -8.47 19.08
C LEU A 62 4.98 -7.29 18.15
N TYR A 63 3.98 -6.47 17.90
CA TYR A 63 4.12 -5.26 17.10
C TYR A 63 5.19 -4.32 17.64
N LYS A 64 5.14 -4.00 18.94
CA LYS A 64 6.11 -3.11 19.60
C LYS A 64 7.53 -3.67 19.54
N GLU A 65 7.71 -4.96 19.80
CA GLU A 65 9.01 -5.64 19.73
C GLU A 65 9.54 -5.64 18.28
N THR A 66 8.67 -5.88 17.29
CA THR A 66 9.04 -5.83 15.88
C THR A 66 9.37 -4.41 15.45
N LEU A 67 8.60 -3.42 15.87
CA LEU A 67 8.87 -2.00 15.57
C LEU A 67 10.21 -1.56 16.15
N ALA A 68 10.50 -1.93 17.39
CA ALA A 68 11.79 -1.62 18.04
C ALA A 68 12.99 -2.29 17.36
N SER A 69 12.84 -3.52 16.85
CA SER A 69 13.93 -4.28 16.21
C SER A 69 14.07 -4.02 14.70
N GLN A 70 12.98 -3.79 13.99
CA GLN A 70 12.95 -3.67 12.53
C GLN A 70 12.62 -2.24 12.03
N GLY A 71 12.29 -1.32 12.92
CA GLY A 71 11.90 0.04 12.52
C GLY A 71 12.98 0.77 11.73
N LYS A 72 14.24 0.71 12.20
CA LYS A 72 15.36 1.30 11.48
C LYS A 72 15.64 0.63 10.14
N GLU A 73 15.51 -0.68 10.03
CA GLU A 73 15.65 -1.42 8.76
C GLU A 73 14.54 -1.05 7.79
N THR A 74 13.31 -0.91 8.28
CA THR A 74 12.17 -0.41 7.50
C THR A 74 12.46 0.99 6.95
N ALA A 75 12.94 1.91 7.79
CA ALA A 75 13.31 3.25 7.37
C ALA A 75 14.44 3.24 6.33
N GLN A 76 15.46 2.40 6.51
CA GLN A 76 16.54 2.24 5.54
C GLN A 76 16.04 1.74 4.20
N ALA A 77 15.10 0.78 4.21
CA ALA A 77 14.47 0.29 2.98
C ALA A 77 13.68 1.41 2.26
N VAL A 78 12.99 2.29 3.00
CA VAL A 78 12.31 3.47 2.41
C VAL A 78 13.32 4.39 1.75
N VAL A 79 14.43 4.72 2.41
CA VAL A 79 15.49 5.61 1.87
C VAL A 79 16.11 5.02 0.61
N ASN A 80 16.43 3.74 0.61
CA ASN A 80 17.00 3.05 -0.55
C ASN A 80 16.03 2.99 -1.73
N LEU A 81 14.76 2.65 -1.47
CA LEU A 81 13.71 2.63 -2.49
C LEU A 81 13.48 4.01 -3.09
N ALA A 82 13.39 5.04 -2.26
CA ALA A 82 13.26 6.43 -2.72
C ALA A 82 14.43 6.82 -3.63
N SER A 83 15.66 6.44 -3.28
CA SER A 83 16.84 6.70 -4.11
C SER A 83 16.76 6.00 -5.48
N LYS A 84 16.23 4.76 -5.54
CA LYS A 84 16.03 4.05 -6.81
C LYS A 84 14.97 4.74 -7.68
N ILE A 85 13.86 5.13 -7.10
CA ILE A 85 12.82 5.88 -7.80
C ILE A 85 13.40 7.19 -8.38
N LEU A 86 14.22 7.91 -7.61
CA LEU A 86 14.86 9.16 -8.04
C LEU A 86 15.95 8.99 -9.12
N LYS A 87 16.45 7.78 -9.34
CA LYS A 87 17.33 7.50 -10.49
C LYS A 87 16.56 7.46 -11.82
N GLU A 88 15.27 7.14 -11.75
CA GLU A 88 14.40 7.01 -12.92
C GLU A 88 13.52 8.24 -13.16
N LYS A 89 13.13 8.93 -12.10
CA LYS A 89 12.18 10.04 -12.12
C LYS A 89 12.68 11.23 -11.31
N SER A 90 12.38 12.44 -11.79
CA SER A 90 12.55 13.66 -10.97
C SER A 90 11.41 13.79 -9.97
N LEU A 91 11.64 14.52 -8.86
CA LEU A 91 10.62 14.79 -7.84
C LEU A 91 9.34 15.39 -8.42
N ASP A 92 9.46 16.27 -9.42
CA ASP A 92 8.30 16.90 -10.07
C ASP A 92 7.51 15.95 -11.00
N ASN A 93 8.03 14.74 -11.23
CA ASN A 93 7.42 13.73 -12.09
C ASN A 93 7.21 12.41 -11.34
N ILE A 94 6.75 12.47 -10.09
CA ILE A 94 6.38 11.32 -9.28
C ILE A 94 4.94 11.46 -8.82
N VAL A 95 4.15 10.42 -9.03
CA VAL A 95 2.83 10.20 -8.46
C VAL A 95 2.82 8.83 -7.82
N LEU A 96 2.69 8.75 -6.51
CA LEU A 96 2.65 7.49 -5.78
C LEU A 96 1.25 6.89 -5.83
N VAL A 97 1.15 5.61 -6.17
CA VAL A 97 -0.10 4.85 -6.22
C VAL A 97 0.05 3.58 -5.40
N SER A 98 -0.37 3.64 -4.15
CA SER A 98 -0.28 2.52 -3.21
C SER A 98 -1.37 1.49 -3.44
N LEU A 99 -0.98 0.21 -3.39
CA LEU A 99 -1.92 -0.90 -3.45
C LEU A 99 -2.51 -1.16 -2.06
N ALA A 100 -3.82 -0.95 -1.94
CA ALA A 100 -4.51 -1.09 -0.67
C ALA A 100 -4.52 -2.57 -0.19
N ARG A 101 -4.31 -2.77 1.10
CA ARG A 101 -4.07 -1.72 2.12
C ARG A 101 -2.59 -1.63 2.55
N ALA A 102 -1.81 -2.70 2.40
CA ALA A 102 -0.44 -2.80 2.90
C ALA A 102 0.52 -1.77 2.27
N GLY A 103 0.30 -1.40 1.02
CA GLY A 103 1.09 -0.37 0.34
C GLY A 103 0.85 1.05 0.86
N THR A 104 -0.31 1.34 1.45
CA THR A 104 -0.67 2.70 1.88
C THR A 104 0.34 3.31 2.84
N PRO A 105 0.70 2.69 3.98
CA PRO A 105 1.70 3.25 4.88
C PRO A 105 3.08 3.40 4.23
N VAL A 106 3.44 2.51 3.31
CA VAL A 106 4.72 2.60 2.57
C VAL A 106 4.72 3.82 1.64
N GLY A 107 3.64 4.05 0.91
CA GLY A 107 3.49 5.24 0.06
C GLY A 107 3.53 6.54 0.87
N ILE A 108 2.92 6.58 2.06
CA ILE A 108 3.01 7.73 2.97
C ILE A 108 4.45 7.96 3.42
N LEU A 109 5.17 6.90 3.80
CA LEU A 109 6.59 7.02 4.18
C LEU A 109 7.46 7.53 3.03
N LEU A 110 7.25 7.04 1.80
CA LEU A 110 7.92 7.56 0.60
C LEU A 110 7.58 9.02 0.36
N LYS A 111 6.30 9.41 0.44
CA LYS A 111 5.88 10.81 0.30
C LYS A 111 6.56 11.70 1.33
N ARG A 112 6.54 11.31 2.62
CA ARG A 112 7.21 12.06 3.70
C ARG A 112 8.71 12.22 3.43
N TYR A 113 9.35 11.16 2.91
CA TYR A 113 10.76 11.21 2.55
C TYR A 113 11.03 12.18 1.39
N PHE A 114 10.26 12.09 0.30
CA PHE A 114 10.40 12.97 -0.86
C PHE A 114 10.10 14.44 -0.50
N ASP A 115 9.05 14.69 0.26
CA ASP A 115 8.61 16.03 0.61
C ASP A 115 9.59 16.77 1.52
N LYS A 116 10.32 16.05 2.39
CA LYS A 116 11.09 16.66 3.47
C LYS A 116 12.59 16.37 3.44
N TYR A 117 13.02 15.24 2.88
CA TYR A 117 14.40 14.74 3.04
C TYR A 117 15.15 14.59 1.72
N ALA A 118 14.47 14.39 0.59
CA ALA A 118 15.11 14.16 -0.70
C ALA A 118 15.75 15.43 -1.26
N ASP A 119 15.13 16.59 -1.07
CA ASP A 119 15.68 17.90 -1.39
C ASP A 119 15.62 18.82 -0.16
N LYS A 120 16.78 19.12 0.43
CA LYS A 120 16.87 19.96 1.64
C LYS A 120 16.58 21.44 1.36
N ASN A 121 16.59 21.88 0.11
CA ASN A 121 16.42 23.27 -0.27
C ASN A 121 14.97 23.61 -0.64
N HIS A 122 14.19 22.62 -1.06
CA HIS A 122 12.81 22.81 -1.50
C HIS A 122 11.91 21.75 -0.87
N LYS A 123 10.75 22.20 -0.40
CA LYS A 123 9.68 21.32 0.02
C LYS A 123 8.88 20.93 -1.22
N HIS A 124 8.73 19.63 -1.44
CA HIS A 124 7.87 19.07 -2.47
C HIS A 124 6.51 18.69 -1.87
N ASP A 125 5.53 18.47 -2.73
CA ASP A 125 4.23 17.92 -2.36
C ASP A 125 3.87 16.83 -3.39
N ILE A 126 4.42 15.65 -3.15
CA ILE A 126 4.26 14.51 -4.05
C ILE A 126 2.81 14.00 -3.99
N PRO A 127 2.06 13.96 -5.11
CA PRO A 127 0.73 13.36 -5.12
C PRO A 127 0.79 11.88 -4.72
N HIS A 128 -0.12 11.49 -3.82
CA HIS A 128 -0.20 10.12 -3.35
C HIS A 128 -1.64 9.63 -3.30
N TYR A 129 -1.90 8.52 -3.95
CA TYR A 129 -3.19 7.86 -4.01
C TYR A 129 -3.10 6.43 -3.47
N THR A 130 -4.19 5.93 -2.92
CA THR A 130 -4.36 4.51 -2.61
C THR A 130 -5.51 3.96 -3.43
N ILE A 131 -5.27 2.85 -4.12
CA ILE A 131 -6.25 2.15 -4.96
C ILE A 131 -6.35 0.69 -4.56
N SER A 132 -7.44 0.04 -4.98
CA SER A 132 -7.62 -1.40 -4.82
C SER A 132 -6.89 -2.19 -5.90
N ILE A 133 -6.34 -3.35 -5.51
CA ILE A 133 -5.95 -4.43 -6.40
C ILE A 133 -6.52 -5.75 -5.87
N ILE A 134 -7.10 -6.57 -6.74
CA ILE A 134 -7.77 -7.81 -6.36
C ILE A 134 -7.28 -8.94 -7.26
N ARG A 135 -6.80 -10.02 -6.67
CA ARG A 135 -6.37 -11.21 -7.43
C ARG A 135 -7.53 -11.74 -8.28
N GLY A 136 -7.26 -11.97 -9.56
CA GLY A 136 -8.26 -12.43 -10.53
C GLY A 136 -9.21 -11.35 -11.06
N LYS A 137 -9.12 -10.10 -10.58
CA LYS A 137 -9.91 -8.96 -11.07
C LYS A 137 -9.07 -7.76 -11.52
N GLY A 138 -7.76 -7.74 -11.19
CA GLY A 138 -6.88 -6.62 -11.51
C GLY A 138 -6.96 -5.47 -10.50
N PHE A 139 -6.50 -4.30 -10.89
CA PHE A 139 -6.66 -3.07 -10.12
C PHE A 139 -8.00 -2.39 -10.44
N ASP A 140 -8.36 -1.43 -9.61
CA ASP A 140 -9.53 -0.55 -9.79
C ASP A 140 -9.33 0.37 -11.00
N LYS A 141 -10.02 0.05 -12.11
CA LYS A 141 -9.90 0.81 -13.37
C LYS A 141 -10.44 2.23 -13.24
N ALA A 142 -11.52 2.43 -12.48
CA ALA A 142 -12.08 3.76 -12.25
C ALA A 142 -11.09 4.65 -11.49
N ALA A 143 -10.41 4.10 -10.47
CA ALA A 143 -9.41 4.82 -9.70
C ALA A 143 -8.17 5.18 -10.55
N ILE A 144 -7.68 4.26 -11.38
CA ILE A 144 -6.57 4.55 -12.30
C ILE A 144 -6.97 5.61 -13.33
N ASN A 145 -8.15 5.53 -13.92
CA ASN A 145 -8.63 6.54 -14.87
C ASN A 145 -8.70 7.92 -14.21
N TYR A 146 -9.20 8.01 -12.99
CA TYR A 146 -9.20 9.26 -12.21
C TYR A 146 -7.79 9.84 -12.05
N ILE A 147 -6.79 9.00 -11.76
CA ILE A 147 -5.40 9.44 -11.62
C ILE A 147 -4.85 9.90 -12.97
N LEU A 148 -5.11 9.19 -14.05
CA LEU A 148 -4.64 9.51 -15.41
C LEU A 148 -5.28 10.78 -15.98
N GLU A 149 -6.48 11.16 -15.55
CA GLU A 149 -7.09 12.45 -15.90
C GLU A 149 -6.33 13.64 -15.29
N ASN A 150 -5.60 13.43 -14.20
CA ASN A 150 -4.91 14.49 -13.45
C ASN A 150 -3.38 14.46 -13.60
N HIS A 151 -2.81 13.32 -14.00
CA HIS A 151 -1.37 13.09 -14.02
C HIS A 151 -0.92 12.30 -15.26
N PRO A 152 0.28 12.58 -15.80
CA PRO A 152 0.86 11.77 -16.87
C PRO A 152 1.05 10.31 -16.43
N ALA A 153 0.76 9.36 -17.30
CA ALA A 153 0.96 7.93 -17.02
C ALA A 153 2.41 7.60 -16.63
N SER A 154 3.38 8.28 -17.26
CA SER A 154 4.81 8.10 -16.97
C SER A 154 5.25 8.56 -15.59
N SER A 155 4.42 9.34 -14.86
CA SER A 155 4.73 9.78 -13.49
C SER A 155 4.33 8.75 -12.43
N ILE A 156 3.46 7.81 -12.75
CA ILE A 156 2.90 6.85 -11.81
C ILE A 156 3.98 5.85 -11.33
N VAL A 157 4.02 5.63 -10.01
CA VAL A 157 4.82 4.62 -9.32
C VAL A 157 3.89 3.81 -8.44
N PHE A 158 3.66 2.55 -8.78
CA PHE A 158 2.88 1.65 -7.94
C PHE A 158 3.70 1.22 -6.73
N VAL A 159 3.08 1.18 -5.55
CA VAL A 159 3.75 0.93 -4.27
C VAL A 159 3.06 -0.16 -3.47
N ASP A 160 3.84 -1.10 -2.92
CA ASP A 160 3.39 -2.06 -1.92
C ASP A 160 4.49 -2.27 -0.85
N GLY A 161 4.22 -3.05 0.17
CA GLY A 161 5.17 -3.29 1.26
C GLY A 161 6.19 -4.37 0.93
N TRP A 162 5.74 -5.51 0.49
CA TRP A 162 6.53 -6.72 0.30
C TRP A 162 6.04 -7.51 -0.90
N VAL A 163 6.98 -8.03 -1.68
CA VAL A 163 6.66 -8.95 -2.76
C VAL A 163 7.28 -10.33 -2.46
N GLY A 164 6.42 -11.35 -2.41
CA GLY A 164 6.86 -12.71 -2.23
C GLY A 164 7.11 -13.40 -3.57
N LYS A 165 6.21 -14.32 -3.95
CA LYS A 165 6.33 -15.07 -5.21
C LYS A 165 5.77 -14.34 -6.43
N GLY A 166 5.73 -13.01 -6.44
CA GLY A 166 5.30 -12.16 -7.55
C GLY A 166 3.81 -12.25 -7.93
N ALA A 167 2.93 -12.76 -7.03
CA ALA A 167 1.53 -12.92 -7.38
C ALA A 167 0.83 -11.58 -7.68
N ILE A 168 1.08 -10.55 -6.87
CA ILE A 168 0.52 -9.21 -7.08
C ILE A 168 1.21 -8.51 -8.25
N ASN A 169 2.52 -8.69 -8.43
CA ASN A 169 3.25 -8.18 -9.59
C ASN A 169 2.62 -8.65 -10.91
N ARG A 170 2.30 -9.95 -11.02
CA ARG A 170 1.64 -10.49 -12.22
C ARG A 170 0.26 -9.89 -12.44
N VAL A 171 -0.54 -9.79 -11.38
CA VAL A 171 -1.89 -9.16 -11.47
C VAL A 171 -1.79 -7.71 -11.90
N LEU A 172 -0.81 -6.96 -11.37
CA LEU A 172 -0.56 -5.57 -11.76
C LEU A 172 -0.13 -5.47 -13.22
N ALA A 173 0.83 -6.30 -13.64
CA ALA A 173 1.35 -6.31 -15.01
C ALA A 173 0.26 -6.65 -16.03
N GLU A 174 -0.56 -7.66 -15.75
CA GLU A 174 -1.71 -8.03 -16.58
C GLU A 174 -2.71 -6.87 -16.69
N ALA A 175 -3.06 -6.24 -15.56
CA ALA A 175 -4.02 -5.14 -15.54
C ALA A 175 -3.51 -3.89 -16.27
N VAL A 176 -2.22 -3.54 -16.14
CA VAL A 176 -1.59 -2.44 -16.91
C VAL A 176 -1.57 -2.76 -18.39
N HIS A 177 -1.23 -3.98 -18.76
CA HIS A 177 -1.25 -4.42 -20.16
C HIS A 177 -2.64 -4.36 -20.77
N GLU A 178 -3.66 -4.84 -20.04
CA GLU A 178 -5.06 -4.78 -20.47
C GLU A 178 -5.59 -3.35 -20.63
N LEU A 179 -5.14 -2.43 -19.76
CA LEU A 179 -5.51 -1.02 -19.85
C LEU A 179 -4.92 -0.34 -21.08
N GLY A 180 -3.74 -0.78 -21.54
CA GLY A 180 -3.13 -0.35 -22.79
C GLY A 180 -2.72 1.12 -22.85
N VAL A 181 -2.49 1.78 -21.73
CA VAL A 181 -2.10 3.19 -21.66
C VAL A 181 -0.59 3.32 -21.85
N GLU A 182 -0.19 4.05 -22.90
CA GLU A 182 1.21 4.31 -23.19
C GLU A 182 1.91 5.08 -22.06
N GLY A 183 3.09 4.61 -21.68
CA GLY A 183 3.89 5.21 -20.62
C GLY A 183 3.53 4.77 -19.19
N LEU A 184 2.45 4.00 -18.97
CA LEU A 184 2.14 3.43 -17.67
C LEU A 184 3.02 2.20 -17.44
N SER A 185 3.94 2.29 -16.45
CA SER A 185 4.81 1.16 -16.07
C SER A 185 4.09 0.22 -15.09
N PRO A 186 4.16 -1.11 -15.29
CA PRO A 186 3.65 -2.08 -14.34
C PRO A 186 4.62 -2.37 -13.19
N GLU A 187 5.77 -1.70 -13.13
CA GLU A 187 6.77 -1.96 -12.12
C GLU A 187 6.29 -1.57 -10.73
N LEU A 188 6.46 -2.49 -9.78
CA LEU A 188 6.00 -2.33 -8.41
C LEU A 188 7.19 -1.95 -7.51
N ALA A 189 7.09 -0.80 -6.87
CA ALA A 189 8.04 -0.35 -5.86
C ALA A 189 7.70 -0.96 -4.49
N VAL A 190 8.64 -1.66 -3.86
CA VAL A 190 8.43 -2.36 -2.59
C VAL A 190 9.58 -2.16 -1.61
N LEU A 191 9.30 -2.25 -0.31
CA LEU A 191 10.36 -2.18 0.70
C LEU A 191 11.24 -3.43 0.69
N SER A 192 10.64 -4.62 0.60
CA SER A 192 11.35 -5.89 0.63
C SER A 192 10.96 -6.77 -0.56
N ASP A 193 11.97 -7.24 -1.29
CA ASP A 193 11.83 -8.14 -2.43
C ASP A 193 12.86 -9.28 -2.39
N PRO A 194 12.67 -10.27 -1.50
CA PRO A 194 13.61 -11.37 -1.36
C PRO A 194 13.63 -12.34 -2.56
N ALA A 195 12.60 -12.28 -3.41
CA ALA A 195 12.49 -13.17 -4.58
C ALA A 195 13.01 -12.53 -5.88
N SER A 196 13.45 -11.28 -5.86
CA SER A 196 13.94 -10.54 -7.04
C SER A 196 12.89 -10.41 -8.16
N GLU A 197 11.69 -10.02 -7.78
CA GLU A 197 10.53 -9.86 -8.67
C GLU A 197 10.41 -8.46 -9.27
N THR A 198 11.16 -7.46 -8.75
CA THR A 198 11.12 -6.07 -9.22
C THR A 198 12.51 -5.40 -9.11
N GLU A 199 12.73 -4.36 -9.90
CA GLU A 199 13.96 -3.54 -9.81
C GLU A 199 13.79 -2.37 -8.82
N LEU A 200 12.56 -1.96 -8.52
CA LEU A 200 12.26 -0.93 -7.53
C LEU A 200 12.03 -1.53 -6.13
N TYR A 201 13.12 -1.80 -5.42
CA TYR A 201 13.09 -2.38 -4.07
C TYR A 201 13.98 -1.60 -3.10
N GLY A 202 13.61 -1.61 -1.83
CA GLY A 202 14.41 -1.04 -0.73
C GLY A 202 15.51 -1.98 -0.27
N THR A 203 15.21 -3.29 -0.17
CA THR A 203 16.16 -4.34 0.18
C THR A 203 15.74 -5.69 -0.38
N ARG A 204 16.72 -6.59 -0.57
CA ARG A 204 16.50 -8.02 -0.86
C ARG A 204 16.36 -8.87 0.40
N ASN A 205 16.58 -8.30 1.57
CA ASN A 205 16.38 -9.02 2.82
C ASN A 205 14.90 -9.33 3.03
N ASP A 206 14.62 -10.57 3.45
CA ASP A 206 13.30 -10.96 3.94
C ASP A 206 13.21 -10.60 5.42
N PHE A 207 12.51 -9.51 5.73
CA PHE A 207 12.28 -9.06 7.10
C PHE A 207 10.81 -8.76 7.35
N LEU A 208 10.40 -8.84 8.60
CA LEU A 208 9.03 -8.54 8.98
C LEU A 208 8.83 -7.03 9.11
N ILE A 209 8.15 -6.44 8.13
CA ILE A 209 7.72 -5.03 8.22
C ILE A 209 6.74 -4.91 9.38
N PRO A 210 6.98 -4.01 10.37
CA PRO A 210 6.15 -3.96 11.58
C PRO A 210 4.65 -3.77 11.34
N SER A 211 4.27 -3.03 10.30
CA SER A 211 2.86 -2.87 9.91
C SER A 211 2.17 -4.18 9.51
N ALA A 212 2.92 -5.24 9.16
CA ALA A 212 2.36 -6.54 8.85
C ALA A 212 1.94 -7.36 10.11
N CYS A 213 2.34 -6.93 11.31
CA CYS A 213 1.97 -7.59 12.57
C CYS A 213 0.52 -7.34 12.99
N LEU A 214 -0.12 -6.29 12.46
CA LEU A 214 -1.47 -5.88 12.81
C LEU A 214 -2.39 -5.83 11.58
N ASN A 215 -3.66 -5.54 11.83
CA ASN A 215 -4.72 -5.44 10.82
C ASN A 215 -4.98 -3.98 10.40
N SER A 216 -6.25 -3.58 10.32
CA SER A 216 -6.66 -2.19 10.03
C SER A 216 -6.07 -1.15 10.99
N THR A 217 -5.74 -1.55 12.22
CA THR A 217 -5.22 -0.66 13.27
C THR A 217 -3.81 -0.13 13.02
N VAL A 218 -3.16 -0.50 11.93
CA VAL A 218 -1.87 0.03 11.47
C VAL A 218 -1.91 0.39 9.99
N SER A 219 -3.10 0.46 9.41
CA SER A 219 -3.31 0.77 7.99
C SER A 219 -4.50 1.70 7.76
N GLY A 220 -4.61 2.74 8.59
CA GLY A 220 -5.58 3.81 8.44
C GLY A 220 -7.00 3.45 8.81
N LEU A 221 -7.21 2.37 9.59
CA LEU A 221 -8.51 1.83 9.99
C LEU A 221 -9.41 1.42 8.81
N ILE A 222 -8.85 1.20 7.62
CA ILE A 222 -9.61 0.71 6.47
C ILE A 222 -9.57 -0.82 6.39
N SER A 223 -10.64 -1.40 5.86
CA SER A 223 -10.74 -2.84 5.61
C SER A 223 -9.88 -3.28 4.43
N ARG A 224 -9.82 -4.57 4.17
CA ARG A 224 -9.47 -5.09 2.86
C ARG A 224 -10.41 -4.51 1.81
N THR A 225 -9.92 -4.36 0.58
CA THR A 225 -10.74 -3.86 -0.52
C THR A 225 -11.70 -4.94 -1.02
N VAL A 226 -12.87 -4.49 -1.41
CA VAL A 226 -13.94 -5.35 -1.94
C VAL A 226 -14.41 -4.84 -3.30
N HIS A 227 -14.87 -5.77 -4.13
CA HIS A 227 -15.55 -5.49 -5.39
C HIS A 227 -16.80 -6.36 -5.46
N LEU A 228 -17.94 -5.74 -5.13
CA LEU A 228 -19.23 -6.42 -5.07
C LEU A 228 -19.78 -6.59 -6.49
N PRO A 229 -20.59 -7.65 -6.74
CA PRO A 229 -21.23 -7.87 -8.05
C PRO A 229 -22.18 -6.74 -8.50
N THR A 230 -22.57 -5.88 -7.55
CA THR A 230 -23.44 -4.72 -7.81
C THR A 230 -22.69 -3.46 -8.20
N MET A 231 -21.35 -3.46 -8.12
CA MET A 231 -20.51 -2.33 -8.53
C MET A 231 -20.29 -2.36 -10.04
N SER A 232 -20.34 -1.19 -10.65
CA SER A 232 -19.97 -1.00 -12.05
C SER A 232 -18.48 -0.73 -12.20
N ASP A 233 -17.94 -0.91 -13.41
CA ASP A 233 -16.54 -0.59 -13.74
C ASP A 233 -16.23 0.93 -13.69
N GLU A 234 -17.26 1.79 -13.55
CA GLU A 234 -17.13 3.24 -13.39
C GLU A 234 -17.09 3.69 -11.93
N GLU A 235 -17.34 2.76 -10.99
CA GLU A 235 -17.30 3.02 -9.56
C GLU A 235 -15.97 2.55 -8.96
N PHE A 236 -15.47 3.27 -7.96
CA PHE A 236 -14.32 2.80 -7.20
C PHE A 236 -14.66 1.52 -6.44
N HIS A 237 -13.69 0.63 -6.31
CA HIS A 237 -13.80 -0.50 -5.40
C HIS A 237 -14.12 -0.02 -3.98
N GLY A 238 -14.67 -0.90 -3.15
CA GLY A 238 -15.14 -0.53 -1.82
C GLY A 238 -14.16 -0.86 -0.69
N ALA A 239 -14.33 -0.16 0.41
CA ALA A 239 -13.79 -0.51 1.72
C ALA A 239 -14.73 0.00 2.81
N VAL A 240 -14.53 -0.45 4.04
CA VAL A 240 -15.20 0.08 5.23
C VAL A 240 -14.18 0.71 6.17
N TYR A 241 -14.64 1.68 6.97
CA TYR A 241 -13.87 2.28 8.04
C TYR A 241 -14.24 1.65 9.37
N TYR A 242 -13.26 1.13 10.10
CA TYR A 242 -13.46 0.47 11.40
C TYR A 242 -13.43 1.48 12.56
N LYS A 243 -14.50 2.24 12.69
CA LYS A 243 -14.65 3.24 13.75
C LYS A 243 -14.49 2.66 15.15
N GLU A 244 -14.93 1.42 15.37
CA GLU A 244 -14.82 0.71 16.63
C GLU A 244 -13.40 0.45 17.09
N ASN A 245 -12.43 0.53 16.18
CA ASN A 245 -11.00 0.32 16.46
C ASN A 245 -10.21 1.63 16.61
N GLU A 246 -10.85 2.80 16.61
CA GLU A 246 -10.15 4.10 16.74
C GLU A 246 -9.28 4.20 18.00
N ALA A 247 -9.73 3.60 19.11
CA ALA A 247 -8.96 3.57 20.37
C ALA A 247 -7.68 2.71 20.31
N HIS A 248 -7.55 1.89 19.26
CA HIS A 248 -6.42 0.98 19.05
C HIS A 248 -5.61 1.34 17.79
N ASP A 249 -5.87 2.51 17.21
CA ASP A 249 -5.18 2.95 15.99
C ASP A 249 -3.73 3.32 16.26
N LEU A 250 -2.83 2.64 15.58
CA LEU A 250 -1.38 2.85 15.62
C LEU A 250 -0.83 3.26 14.24
N SER A 251 -1.71 3.63 13.31
CA SER A 251 -1.30 3.93 11.92
C SER A 251 -0.33 5.09 11.84
N ASN A 252 -0.64 6.20 12.53
CA ASN A 252 0.24 7.36 12.53
C ASN A 252 1.45 7.17 13.44
N ASP A 253 1.32 6.48 14.58
CA ASP A 253 2.44 6.14 15.46
C ASP A 253 3.50 5.34 14.72
N PHE A 254 3.08 4.37 13.89
CA PHE A 254 3.99 3.62 13.03
C PHE A 254 4.75 4.54 12.06
N LEU A 255 4.03 5.43 11.37
CA LEU A 255 4.63 6.36 10.40
C LEU A 255 5.64 7.30 11.07
N ASP A 256 5.28 7.86 12.21
CA ASP A 256 6.10 8.81 12.95
C ASP A 256 7.37 8.15 13.50
N GLU A 257 7.27 6.92 14.01
CA GLU A 257 8.43 6.16 14.45
C GLU A 257 9.41 5.88 13.31
N ILE A 258 8.91 5.40 12.15
CA ILE A 258 9.78 5.15 10.99
C ILE A 258 10.40 6.43 10.46
N GLU A 259 9.62 7.53 10.34
CA GLU A 259 10.14 8.83 9.90
C GLU A 259 11.26 9.35 10.82
N SER A 260 11.19 9.07 12.11
CA SER A 260 12.17 9.55 13.09
C SER A 260 13.62 9.15 12.75
N TYR A 261 13.81 8.06 12.00
CA TYR A 261 15.14 7.58 11.58
C TYR A 261 15.67 8.28 10.33
N PHE A 262 14.83 8.87 9.47
CA PHE A 262 15.22 9.35 8.14
C PHE A 262 16.39 10.34 8.14
N SER A 263 16.42 11.28 9.11
CA SER A 263 17.48 12.30 9.20
C SER A 263 18.87 11.74 9.47
N SER A 264 18.95 10.54 10.04
CA SER A 264 20.20 9.85 10.40
C SER A 264 20.67 8.83 9.38
N LEU A 265 19.87 8.58 8.34
CA LEU A 265 20.13 7.55 7.34
C LEU A 265 20.70 8.16 6.05
N SER A 266 21.47 7.36 5.35
CA SER A 266 21.94 7.61 3.99
C SER A 266 21.64 6.40 3.13
N VAL A 267 21.61 6.60 1.80
CA VAL A 267 21.46 5.50 0.86
C VAL A 267 22.58 4.49 1.07
N THR A 268 22.21 3.22 1.21
CA THR A 268 23.16 2.12 1.28
C THR A 268 23.12 1.34 -0.03
N GLU A 269 24.30 1.09 -0.61
CA GLU A 269 24.41 0.08 -1.67
C GLU A 269 24.28 -1.29 -1.02
N GLU A 270 23.38 -2.14 -1.50
CA GLU A 270 23.31 -3.51 -1.04
C GLU A 270 24.63 -4.21 -1.40
N PRO A 271 25.25 -4.96 -0.46
CA PRO A 271 26.38 -5.80 -0.82
C PRO A 271 25.92 -6.80 -1.90
N PHE A 272 26.62 -6.84 -3.01
CA PHE A 272 26.47 -7.93 -3.99
C PHE A 272 26.66 -9.24 -3.25
N PHE A 273 25.58 -9.95 -2.97
CA PHE A 273 25.69 -11.35 -2.59
C PHE A 273 26.22 -12.09 -3.82
N ASN A 274 27.54 -12.27 -3.89
CA ASN A 274 28.11 -13.29 -4.75
C ASN A 274 27.41 -14.59 -4.39
N THR A 275 26.56 -15.07 -5.26
CA THR A 275 26.10 -16.46 -5.26
C THR A 275 27.34 -17.32 -5.28
N MET A 276 27.79 -17.76 -4.10
CA MET A 276 28.76 -18.83 -4.01
C MET A 276 28.08 -20.09 -4.56
N ASN A 277 28.72 -20.61 -5.56
CA ASN A 277 28.53 -21.87 -6.28
C ASN A 277 27.97 -23.03 -5.42
#